data_198ef3fda9bf9d53ee6e3413397e3454
#
_entry.id   198ef3fda9bf9d53ee6e3413397e3454
#
_cell.length_a   1.000
_cell.length_b   1.000
_cell.length_c   1.000
_cell.angle_alpha   90.00
_cell.angle_beta   90.00
_cell.angle_gamma   90.00
#
_symmetry.space_group_name_H-M   'P 1'
#
loop_
_entity.id
_entity.type
_entity.pdbx_description
1 polymer ?
#
loop_
_entity_poly.entity_id
_entity_poly.type
_entity_poly.pdbx_seq_one_letter_code
_entity_poly.pdbx_strand_id
1 'polypeptide(L)'
;MILNRFLCSAVVAALMTPAVVAMAEPSAKELQHARHEHYEDLGDAFKVVRDQTRASNPDLAAIKAAAKKVNDASVNQEKWFPAGTGPEAGKTQALADIWAKPADFKAAIKMFSDAAPKLHAAANAGDVAAIKTAFGDVGKSCKNCHDQFRAKDHD
;
A
#
# COMPACT_ATOMS: atom_id res chain seq x y z
N MET A 1 43.43 -5.61 74.08
CA MET A 1 41.97 -5.64 73.74
C MET A 1 41.75 -4.65 72.62
N ILE A 2 41.71 -5.12 71.37
CA ILE A 2 41.55 -4.28 70.19
C ILE A 2 40.21 -4.71 69.56
N LEU A 3 39.23 -3.80 69.56
CA LEU A 3 37.89 -4.02 69.06
C LEU A 3 37.84 -3.67 67.56
N ASN A 4 37.72 -4.67 66.70
CA ASN A 4 37.68 -4.55 65.26
C ASN A 4 36.23 -4.29 64.82
N ARG A 5 35.91 -3.05 64.34
CA ARG A 5 34.59 -2.67 63.76
C ARG A 5 34.62 -2.96 62.30
N PHE A 6 33.96 -4.03 61.86
CA PHE A 6 33.66 -4.27 60.43
C PHE A 6 32.51 -3.36 59.98
N LEU A 7 32.80 -2.39 59.11
CA LEU A 7 31.80 -1.66 58.33
C LEU A 7 31.34 -2.56 57.19
N CYS A 8 30.09 -3.04 57.24
CA CYS A 8 29.39 -3.61 56.09
C CYS A 8 28.89 -2.50 55.17
N SER A 9 29.56 -2.25 54.06
CA SER A 9 29.03 -1.36 52.98
C SER A 9 28.08 -2.16 52.12
N ALA A 10 26.77 -1.88 52.22
CA ALA A 10 25.75 -2.43 51.36
C ALA A 10 25.79 -1.65 50.03
N VAL A 11 26.20 -2.29 48.95
CA VAL A 11 26.11 -1.77 47.58
C VAL A 11 24.69 -2.05 47.07
N VAL A 12 23.86 -0.98 46.98
CA VAL A 12 22.57 -1.04 46.34
C VAL A 12 22.78 -0.92 44.84
N ALA A 13 22.71 -2.04 44.12
CA ALA A 13 22.72 -2.06 42.67
C ALA A 13 21.32 -1.65 42.17
N ALA A 14 21.18 -0.43 41.64
CA ALA A 14 19.97 0.04 41.01
C ALA A 14 19.82 -0.66 39.63
N LEU A 15 18.89 -1.59 39.52
CA LEU A 15 18.50 -2.21 38.26
C LEU A 15 17.72 -1.18 37.43
N MET A 16 18.41 -0.54 36.47
CA MET A 16 17.75 0.25 35.43
C MET A 16 17.12 -0.70 34.42
N THR A 17 15.79 -0.92 34.54
CA THR A 17 15.03 -1.60 33.50
C THR A 17 14.80 -0.63 32.34
N PRO A 18 15.20 -0.98 31.10
CA PRO A 18 14.87 -0.15 29.94
C PRO A 18 13.34 -0.14 29.76
N ALA A 19 12.75 1.05 29.76
CA ALA A 19 11.34 1.22 29.40
C ALA A 19 11.20 0.92 27.90
N VAL A 20 10.64 -0.22 27.54
CA VAL A 20 10.21 -0.51 26.18
C VAL A 20 9.01 0.38 25.88
N VAL A 21 9.21 1.42 25.10
CA VAL A 21 8.10 2.23 24.57
C VAL A 21 7.36 1.35 23.57
N ALA A 22 6.24 0.77 23.98
CA ALA A 22 5.32 0.08 23.08
C ALA A 22 4.70 1.13 22.14
N MET A 23 5.05 1.08 20.87
CA MET A 23 4.33 1.84 19.84
C MET A 23 2.92 1.29 19.76
N ALA A 24 1.91 2.16 19.89
CA ALA A 24 0.52 1.74 19.73
C ALA A 24 0.27 1.29 18.28
N GLU A 25 -0.41 0.15 18.11
CA GLU A 25 -0.84 -0.29 16.78
C GLU A 25 -1.81 0.73 16.18
N PRO A 26 -1.73 0.99 14.84
CA PRO A 26 -2.60 1.95 14.21
C PRO A 26 -4.07 1.53 14.30
N SER A 27 -4.95 2.48 14.57
CA SER A 27 -6.39 2.26 14.62
C SER A 27 -6.95 1.88 13.24
N ALA A 28 -8.13 1.26 13.21
CA ALA A 28 -8.81 0.92 11.96
C ALA A 28 -9.06 2.14 11.05
N LYS A 29 -9.32 3.32 11.63
CA LYS A 29 -9.49 4.57 10.88
C LYS A 29 -8.19 5.07 10.25
N GLU A 30 -7.08 4.97 10.97
CA GLU A 30 -5.76 5.31 10.44
C GLU A 30 -5.37 4.37 9.30
N LEU A 31 -5.68 3.07 9.41
CA LEU A 31 -5.47 2.10 8.35
C LEU A 31 -6.37 2.36 7.12
N GLN A 32 -7.63 2.79 7.32
CA GLN A 32 -8.50 3.23 6.23
C GLN A 32 -7.94 4.48 5.54
N HIS A 33 -7.42 5.44 6.29
CA HIS A 33 -6.83 6.66 5.75
C HIS A 33 -5.56 6.35 4.94
N ALA A 34 -4.64 5.58 5.49
CA ALA A 34 -3.42 5.17 4.80
C ALA A 34 -3.74 4.40 3.50
N ARG A 35 -4.75 3.52 3.51
CA ARG A 35 -5.23 2.85 2.29
C ARG A 35 -5.73 3.84 1.25
N HIS A 36 -6.47 4.86 1.68
CA HIS A 36 -6.97 5.90 0.78
C HIS A 36 -5.83 6.66 0.11
N GLU A 37 -4.84 7.12 0.89
CA GLU A 37 -3.63 7.79 0.39
C GLU A 37 -2.86 6.92 -0.61
N HIS A 38 -2.68 5.62 -0.32
CA HIS A 38 -2.05 4.69 -1.26
C HIS A 38 -2.77 4.62 -2.61
N TYR A 39 -4.11 4.65 -2.61
CA TYR A 39 -4.88 4.63 -3.85
C TYR A 39 -4.90 5.99 -4.56
N GLU A 40 -4.82 7.11 -3.85
CA GLU A 40 -4.63 8.43 -4.46
C GLU A 40 -3.27 8.50 -5.18
N ASP A 41 -2.19 8.11 -4.51
CA ASP A 41 -0.84 8.06 -5.10
C ASP A 41 -0.77 7.15 -6.33
N LEU A 42 -1.43 5.98 -6.27
CA LEU A 42 -1.54 5.04 -7.39
C LEU A 42 -2.32 5.67 -8.55
N GLY A 43 -3.45 6.31 -8.25
CA GLY A 43 -4.31 6.99 -9.23
C GLY A 43 -3.57 8.12 -9.94
N ASP A 44 -2.83 8.93 -9.20
CA ASP A 44 -2.01 10.01 -9.75
C ASP A 44 -0.89 9.50 -10.65
N ALA A 45 -0.19 8.44 -10.23
CA ALA A 45 0.82 7.81 -11.06
C ALA A 45 0.21 7.22 -12.35
N PHE A 46 -0.94 6.56 -12.25
CA PHE A 46 -1.64 6.00 -13.41
C PHE A 46 -2.12 7.10 -14.37
N LYS A 47 -2.57 8.25 -13.84
CA LYS A 47 -2.95 9.43 -14.62
C LYS A 47 -1.77 10.01 -15.40
N VAL A 48 -0.57 10.08 -14.80
CA VAL A 48 0.65 10.52 -15.52
C VAL A 48 0.90 9.62 -16.73
N VAL A 49 0.86 8.30 -16.57
CA VAL A 49 1.06 7.36 -17.70
C VAL A 49 0.00 7.60 -18.78
N ARG A 50 -1.28 7.76 -18.40
CA ARG A 50 -2.38 8.05 -19.33
C ARG A 50 -2.12 9.31 -20.13
N ASP A 51 -1.79 10.40 -19.45
CA ASP A 51 -1.67 11.72 -20.09
C ASP A 51 -0.45 11.75 -21.04
N GLN A 52 0.65 11.16 -20.61
CA GLN A 52 1.85 11.05 -21.44
C GLN A 52 1.66 10.12 -22.64
N THR A 53 0.95 9.01 -22.52
CA THR A 53 0.68 8.10 -23.66
C THR A 53 -0.25 8.71 -24.72
N ARG A 54 -0.97 9.80 -24.38
CA ARG A 54 -1.83 10.58 -25.28
C ARG A 54 -1.12 11.79 -25.88
N ALA A 55 -0.01 12.21 -25.31
CA ALA A 55 0.76 13.35 -25.80
C ALA A 55 1.39 13.05 -27.18
N SER A 56 1.53 14.07 -28.01
CA SER A 56 2.24 13.98 -29.29
C SER A 56 3.74 13.73 -29.13
N ASN A 57 4.31 14.17 -28.03
CA ASN A 57 5.70 13.93 -27.64
C ASN A 57 5.75 13.46 -26.18
N PRO A 58 5.64 12.14 -25.93
CA PRO A 58 5.61 11.58 -24.59
C PRO A 58 6.93 11.80 -23.82
N ASP A 59 6.82 12.25 -22.57
CA ASP A 59 7.96 12.25 -21.65
C ASP A 59 8.17 10.83 -21.10
N LEU A 60 9.14 10.12 -21.68
CA LEU A 60 9.46 8.74 -21.28
C LEU A 60 10.04 8.66 -19.87
N ALA A 61 10.71 9.71 -19.37
CA ALA A 61 11.22 9.72 -18.00
C ALA A 61 10.07 9.81 -17.00
N ALA A 62 9.08 10.66 -17.26
CA ALA A 62 7.87 10.76 -16.44
C ALA A 62 7.08 9.46 -16.48
N ILE A 63 6.91 8.83 -17.65
CA ILE A 63 6.23 7.52 -17.76
C ILE A 63 6.96 6.45 -16.95
N LYS A 64 8.29 6.37 -17.04
CA LYS A 64 9.09 5.39 -16.32
C LYS A 64 8.94 5.55 -14.79
N ALA A 65 9.03 6.78 -14.28
CA ALA A 65 8.86 7.07 -12.87
C ALA A 65 7.44 6.71 -12.38
N ALA A 66 6.42 7.06 -13.16
CA ALA A 66 5.03 6.76 -12.83
C ALA A 66 4.73 5.25 -12.90
N ALA A 67 5.21 4.55 -13.94
CA ALA A 67 5.04 3.10 -14.07
C ALA A 67 5.75 2.33 -12.94
N LYS A 68 6.88 2.85 -12.43
CA LYS A 68 7.51 2.29 -11.23
C LYS A 68 6.60 2.40 -10.02
N LYS A 69 5.99 3.56 -9.77
CA LYS A 69 5.03 3.73 -8.65
C LYS A 69 3.84 2.79 -8.77
N VAL A 70 3.27 2.63 -9.97
CA VAL A 70 2.19 1.67 -10.25
C VAL A 70 2.62 0.24 -9.92
N ASN A 71 3.85 -0.13 -10.32
CA ASN A 71 4.39 -1.45 -10.02
C ASN A 71 4.62 -1.65 -8.51
N ASP A 72 5.21 -0.68 -7.83
CA ASP A 72 5.46 -0.75 -6.38
C ASP A 72 4.14 -0.91 -5.60
N ALA A 73 3.08 -0.18 -6.01
CA ALA A 73 1.75 -0.29 -5.41
C ALA A 73 1.08 -1.66 -5.64
N SER A 74 1.49 -2.43 -6.66
CA SER A 74 0.96 -3.77 -6.92
C SER A 74 1.49 -4.84 -5.95
N VAL A 75 2.57 -4.53 -5.23
CA VAL A 75 3.21 -5.47 -4.29
C VAL A 75 2.50 -5.43 -2.94
N ASN A 76 2.06 -6.60 -2.46
CA ASN A 76 1.41 -6.75 -1.15
C ASN A 76 0.15 -5.87 -0.94
N GLN A 77 -0.56 -5.50 -1.99
CA GLN A 77 -1.76 -4.65 -1.91
C GLN A 77 -2.85 -5.23 -0.98
N GLU A 78 -2.93 -6.55 -0.85
CA GLU A 78 -3.82 -7.23 0.10
C GLU A 78 -3.61 -6.78 1.56
N LYS A 79 -2.39 -6.37 1.93
CA LYS A 79 -2.08 -5.88 3.28
C LYS A 79 -2.71 -4.51 3.59
N TRP A 80 -3.24 -3.81 2.60
CA TRP A 80 -3.97 -2.57 2.79
C TRP A 80 -5.40 -2.79 3.31
N PHE A 81 -5.85 -4.07 3.37
CA PHE A 81 -7.19 -4.46 3.79
C PHE A 81 -7.18 -5.42 4.99
N PRO A 82 -6.54 -5.05 6.11
CA PRO A 82 -6.60 -5.89 7.30
C PRO A 82 -8.04 -6.03 7.81
N ALA A 83 -8.30 -7.11 8.54
CA ALA A 83 -9.61 -7.34 9.16
C ALA A 83 -10.01 -6.17 10.06
N GLY A 84 -11.30 -5.85 10.11
CA GLY A 84 -11.81 -4.74 10.93
C GLY A 84 -11.59 -3.35 10.32
N THR A 85 -11.18 -3.24 9.05
CA THR A 85 -11.02 -1.96 8.35
C THR A 85 -12.03 -1.76 7.22
N GLY A 86 -13.17 -2.44 7.30
CA GLY A 86 -14.29 -2.33 6.40
C GLY A 86 -15.25 -1.18 6.76
N PRO A 87 -16.46 -1.17 6.17
CA PRO A 87 -17.47 -0.14 6.43
C PRO A 87 -17.85 0.01 7.91
N GLU A 88 -17.67 -1.04 8.71
CA GLU A 88 -17.93 -1.06 10.15
C GLU A 88 -16.99 -0.13 10.94
N ALA A 89 -15.79 0.14 10.42
CA ALA A 89 -14.81 1.00 11.10
C ALA A 89 -14.95 2.49 10.77
N GLY A 90 -15.68 2.84 9.70
CA GLY A 90 -15.86 4.23 9.29
C GLY A 90 -16.22 4.40 7.82
N LYS A 91 -16.13 5.64 7.34
CA LYS A 91 -16.45 5.97 5.94
C LYS A 91 -15.36 5.44 5.00
N THR A 92 -15.71 4.52 4.12
CA THR A 92 -14.83 3.95 3.10
C THR A 92 -15.62 3.56 1.87
N GLN A 93 -14.99 3.54 0.71
CA GLN A 93 -15.58 2.98 -0.52
C GLN A 93 -15.32 1.47 -0.66
N ALA A 94 -14.53 0.86 0.23
CA ALA A 94 -14.30 -0.58 0.25
C ALA A 94 -15.58 -1.30 0.69
N LEU A 95 -16.09 -2.19 -0.17
CA LEU A 95 -17.28 -3.00 0.15
C LEU A 95 -16.93 -4.12 1.13
N ALA A 96 -17.89 -4.53 1.96
CA ALA A 96 -17.75 -5.65 2.90
C ALA A 96 -17.39 -6.98 2.20
N ASP A 97 -17.72 -7.10 0.93
CA ASP A 97 -17.40 -8.27 0.09
C ASP A 97 -15.89 -8.57 0.01
N ILE A 98 -15.01 -7.59 0.22
CA ILE A 98 -13.56 -7.79 0.31
C ILE A 98 -13.22 -8.84 1.37
N TRP A 99 -13.86 -8.76 2.54
CA TRP A 99 -13.62 -9.66 3.67
C TRP A 99 -14.53 -10.88 3.65
N ALA A 100 -15.71 -10.77 3.02
CA ALA A 100 -16.65 -11.88 2.88
C ALA A 100 -16.26 -12.86 1.76
N LYS A 101 -15.55 -12.38 0.71
CA LYS A 101 -15.14 -13.15 -0.47
C LYS A 101 -13.63 -13.07 -0.71
N PRO A 102 -12.81 -13.51 0.24
CA PRO A 102 -11.34 -13.29 0.19
C PRO A 102 -10.66 -13.96 -1.01
N ALA A 103 -11.20 -15.07 -1.51
CA ALA A 103 -10.65 -15.74 -2.70
C ALA A 103 -10.86 -14.90 -3.97
N ASP A 104 -12.05 -14.33 -4.13
CA ASP A 104 -12.39 -13.48 -5.29
C ASP A 104 -11.61 -12.16 -5.24
N PHE A 105 -11.49 -11.57 -4.04
CA PHE A 105 -10.68 -10.38 -3.84
C PHE A 105 -9.20 -10.61 -4.17
N LYS A 106 -8.64 -11.73 -3.71
CA LYS A 106 -7.27 -12.12 -4.04
C LYS A 106 -7.06 -12.33 -5.54
N ALA A 107 -8.04 -12.91 -6.23
CA ALA A 107 -8.00 -13.06 -7.68
C ALA A 107 -8.00 -11.70 -8.40
N ALA A 108 -8.82 -10.74 -7.93
CA ALA A 108 -8.84 -9.39 -8.49
C ALA A 108 -7.50 -8.65 -8.27
N ILE A 109 -6.91 -8.73 -7.07
CA ILE A 109 -5.58 -8.17 -6.79
C ILE A 109 -4.52 -8.82 -7.68
N LYS A 110 -4.60 -10.13 -7.88
CA LYS A 110 -3.64 -10.84 -8.73
C LYS A 110 -3.63 -10.32 -10.16
N MET A 111 -4.78 -9.96 -10.72
CA MET A 111 -4.83 -9.36 -12.06
C MET A 111 -4.00 -8.07 -12.14
N PHE A 112 -4.05 -7.23 -11.11
CA PHE A 112 -3.25 -6.02 -11.05
C PHE A 112 -1.76 -6.33 -10.86
N SER A 113 -1.41 -7.24 -9.95
CA SER A 113 -0.01 -7.62 -9.71
C SER A 113 0.64 -8.37 -10.90
N ASP A 114 -0.16 -8.96 -11.79
CA ASP A 114 0.33 -9.54 -13.04
C ASP A 114 0.49 -8.49 -14.16
N ALA A 115 -0.30 -7.41 -14.15
CA ALA A 115 -0.30 -6.38 -15.18
C ALA A 115 0.74 -5.26 -14.92
N ALA A 116 0.87 -4.81 -13.69
CA ALA A 116 1.72 -3.68 -13.31
C ALA A 116 3.21 -3.88 -13.65
N PRO A 117 3.83 -5.05 -13.43
CA PRO A 117 5.22 -5.29 -13.83
C PRO A 117 5.44 -5.19 -15.35
N LYS A 118 4.43 -5.55 -16.16
CA LYS A 118 4.52 -5.46 -17.62
C LYS A 118 4.54 -4.00 -18.06
N LEU A 119 3.72 -3.15 -17.44
CA LEU A 119 3.75 -1.70 -17.69
C LEU A 119 5.12 -1.11 -17.31
N HIS A 120 5.67 -1.49 -16.16
CA HIS A 120 6.98 -1.03 -15.73
C HIS A 120 8.11 -1.50 -16.69
N ALA A 121 8.06 -2.75 -17.15
CA ALA A 121 9.02 -3.29 -18.12
C ALA A 121 8.96 -2.55 -19.46
N ALA A 122 7.75 -2.31 -20.01
CA ALA A 122 7.55 -1.55 -21.23
C ALA A 122 8.06 -0.10 -21.09
N ALA A 123 7.79 0.55 -19.95
CA ALA A 123 8.28 1.88 -19.66
C ALA A 123 9.81 1.96 -19.56
N ASN A 124 10.45 0.94 -19.00
CA ASN A 124 11.90 0.84 -18.94
C ASN A 124 12.54 0.66 -20.32
N ALA A 125 11.86 -0.06 -21.23
CA ALA A 125 12.30 -0.24 -22.62
C ALA A 125 12.06 1.02 -23.48
N GLY A 126 11.20 1.95 -23.04
CA GLY A 126 10.84 3.15 -23.82
C GLY A 126 9.93 2.85 -25.02
N ASP A 127 9.33 1.66 -25.11
CA ASP A 127 8.43 1.27 -26.19
C ASP A 127 7.02 1.83 -25.94
N VAL A 128 6.69 2.92 -26.61
CA VAL A 128 5.40 3.61 -26.46
C VAL A 128 4.21 2.72 -26.82
N ALA A 129 4.34 1.84 -27.81
CA ALA A 129 3.26 0.93 -28.21
C ALA A 129 3.00 -0.14 -27.13
N ALA A 130 4.08 -0.74 -26.61
CA ALA A 130 4.00 -1.68 -25.49
C ALA A 130 3.48 -1.00 -24.20
N ILE A 131 3.88 0.25 -23.93
CA ILE A 131 3.37 1.04 -22.80
C ILE A 131 1.85 1.22 -22.92
N LYS A 132 1.32 1.62 -24.08
CA LYS A 132 -0.12 1.79 -24.31
C LYS A 132 -0.89 0.49 -24.09
N THR A 133 -0.36 -0.63 -24.58
CA THR A 133 -0.98 -1.96 -24.38
C THR A 133 -1.01 -2.33 -22.92
N ALA A 134 0.13 -2.27 -22.22
CA ALA A 134 0.24 -2.63 -20.81
C ALA A 134 -0.57 -1.68 -19.90
N PHE A 135 -0.64 -0.38 -20.23
CA PHE A 135 -1.51 0.59 -19.56
C PHE A 135 -2.99 0.18 -19.66
N GLY A 136 -3.44 -0.28 -20.82
CA GLY A 136 -4.79 -0.81 -21.02
C GLY A 136 -5.07 -2.03 -20.14
N ASP A 137 -4.10 -2.93 -19.98
CA ASP A 137 -4.27 -4.13 -19.15
C ASP A 137 -4.29 -3.79 -17.64
N VAL A 138 -3.48 -2.84 -17.20
CA VAL A 138 -3.59 -2.28 -15.84
C VAL A 138 -4.98 -1.66 -15.63
N GLY A 139 -5.48 -0.85 -16.57
CA GLY A 139 -6.81 -0.26 -16.48
C GLY A 139 -7.94 -1.29 -16.39
N LYS A 140 -7.85 -2.40 -17.14
CA LYS A 140 -8.81 -3.52 -17.03
C LYS A 140 -8.79 -4.17 -15.65
N SER A 141 -7.61 -4.36 -15.06
CA SER A 141 -7.48 -4.92 -13.70
C SER A 141 -8.09 -4.01 -12.64
N CYS A 142 -7.85 -2.69 -12.74
CA CYS A 142 -8.47 -1.70 -11.87
C CYS A 142 -10.00 -1.76 -11.95
N LYS A 143 -10.54 -1.76 -13.19
CA LYS A 143 -11.98 -1.85 -13.41
C LYS A 143 -12.58 -3.14 -12.84
N ASN A 144 -11.95 -4.29 -13.06
CA ASN A 144 -12.43 -5.57 -12.57
C ASN A 144 -12.55 -5.60 -11.04
N CYS A 145 -11.56 -5.06 -10.32
CA CYS A 145 -11.59 -4.96 -8.87
C CYS A 145 -12.67 -3.95 -8.40
N HIS A 146 -12.73 -2.78 -9.02
CA HIS A 146 -13.69 -1.73 -8.65
C HIS A 146 -15.15 -2.17 -8.88
N ASP A 147 -15.43 -2.88 -9.96
CA ASP A 147 -16.79 -3.36 -10.25
C ASP A 147 -17.34 -4.30 -9.16
N GLN A 148 -16.46 -5.01 -8.44
CA GLN A 148 -16.83 -6.02 -7.46
C GLN A 148 -16.71 -5.54 -6.01
N PHE A 149 -15.71 -4.69 -5.72
CA PHE A 149 -15.23 -4.44 -4.35
C PHE A 149 -15.21 -2.96 -3.96
N ARG A 150 -15.55 -2.05 -4.88
CA ARG A 150 -15.65 -0.61 -4.60
C ARG A 150 -17.12 -0.14 -4.70
N ALA A 151 -17.56 0.64 -3.72
CA ALA A 151 -18.84 1.32 -3.79
C ALA A 151 -18.88 2.26 -5.00
N LYS A 152 -20.01 2.30 -5.71
CA LYS A 152 -20.22 3.28 -6.78
C LYS A 152 -20.41 4.64 -6.13
N ASP A 153 -19.75 5.65 -6.70
CA ASP A 153 -20.04 7.03 -6.35
C ASP A 153 -21.49 7.30 -6.76
N HIS A 154 -22.33 7.65 -5.80
CA HIS A 154 -23.67 8.15 -6.10
C HIS A 154 -23.50 9.64 -6.40
N ASP A 155 -23.61 10.02 -7.68
CA ASP A 155 -23.76 11.40 -8.13
C ASP A 155 -25.02 12.06 -7.51
#